data_ad3b2ff67c16615edad5bb0209addea2
#
_entry.id   ad3b2ff67c16615edad5bb0209addea2
#
_cell.length_a   1.000
_cell.length_b   1.000
_cell.length_c   1.000
_cell.angle_alpha   90.00
_cell.angle_beta   90.00
_cell.angle_gamma   90.00
#
_symmetry.space_group_name_H-M   'P 1'
#
loop_
_entity.id
_entity.type
_entity.pdbx_description
1 polymer ?
#
loop_
_entity_poly.entity_id
_entity_poly.type
_entity_poly.pdbx_seq_one_letter_code
_entity_poly.pdbx_strand_id
1 'polypeptide(L)'
;WKKSVLAAAFVALFSNVLLNLNFYPTIWMAYDTASSKSQFLTEQLLGMVANGILMFFILAASFITAESLTRRAFPKHIQIWKTWTSNVANSKRVLNDTIFAYLIVPIKLALIGAFYILMERNFGFWSPASSSFDPNYLASIFPWYTGLAISLQAGFWEEMLFRAVPIAAGVLIGQRYNMRFTGLMVAMVIQALIFGAGHANYPAQPSYARVVELFLPSIVVYGMIYLRLGVVFGAITHYVYDVVLFSLPIWYSSGYMFDKFMTVIGGLIPLLVILYFRMKHQKWSDVDSSSLNEGFVPTPPEEKTAEEPEVVSTVPSASNVLNPKIIGIALIFVIGIFSTFKLSNVEVPVNSPSIDKEKAISIANQFLSDNNITLPDGYNAYAFDDSSCLLYTSPSPRDVRSS
;
A
#
# COMPACT_ATOMS: atom_id res chain seq x y z
N TRP A 1 5.82 -17.58 -14.58
CA TRP A 1 4.67 -17.83 -13.67
C TRP A 1 5.07 -18.41 -12.31
N LYS A 2 6.13 -19.29 -12.22
CA LYS A 2 6.53 -19.89 -10.92
C LYS A 2 6.86 -18.82 -9.87
N LYS A 3 7.62 -17.78 -10.23
CA LYS A 3 7.96 -16.68 -9.29
C LYS A 3 6.74 -15.85 -8.91
N SER A 4 5.80 -15.60 -9.83
CA SER A 4 4.55 -14.92 -9.56
C SER A 4 3.69 -15.70 -8.55
N VAL A 5 3.61 -17.03 -8.69
CA VAL A 5 2.89 -17.90 -7.75
C VAL A 5 3.55 -17.90 -6.36
N LEU A 6 4.89 -18.01 -6.31
CA LEU A 6 5.61 -17.95 -5.03
C LEU A 6 5.45 -16.61 -4.32
N ALA A 7 5.50 -15.50 -5.07
CA ALA A 7 5.27 -14.18 -4.51
C ALA A 7 3.82 -14.03 -4.01
N ALA A 8 2.84 -14.54 -4.76
CA ALA A 8 1.44 -14.55 -4.33
C ALA A 8 1.24 -15.36 -3.06
N ALA A 9 1.86 -16.54 -2.96
CA ALA A 9 1.81 -17.37 -1.75
C ALA A 9 2.44 -16.65 -0.55
N PHE A 10 3.59 -15.98 -0.76
CA PHE A 10 4.23 -15.20 0.30
C PHE A 10 3.34 -14.04 0.77
N VAL A 11 2.78 -13.25 -0.16
CA VAL A 11 1.92 -12.12 0.21
C VAL A 11 0.64 -12.61 0.87
N ALA A 12 0.00 -13.67 0.37
CA ALA A 12 -1.19 -14.25 0.98
C ALA A 12 -0.92 -14.76 2.40
N LEU A 13 0.20 -15.46 2.62
CA LEU A 13 0.57 -15.93 3.94
C LEU A 13 0.85 -14.74 4.88
N PHE A 14 1.73 -13.83 4.46
CA PHE A 14 2.18 -12.71 5.29
C PHE A 14 1.06 -11.72 5.57
N SER A 15 0.33 -11.29 4.54
CA SER A 15 -0.64 -10.19 4.66
C SER A 15 -2.09 -10.64 4.92
N ASN A 16 -2.37 -11.94 4.97
CA ASN A 16 -3.69 -12.44 5.33
C ASN A 16 -3.62 -13.43 6.50
N VAL A 17 -2.95 -14.57 6.34
CA VAL A 17 -2.97 -15.59 7.39
C VAL A 17 -2.29 -15.09 8.66
N LEU A 18 -1.04 -14.62 8.56
CA LEU A 18 -0.30 -14.11 9.72
C LEU A 18 -0.88 -12.81 10.27
N LEU A 19 -1.45 -11.96 9.42
CA LEU A 19 -2.13 -10.74 9.86
C LEU A 19 -3.37 -11.06 10.69
N ASN A 20 -4.20 -12.02 10.29
CA ASN A 20 -5.34 -12.46 11.08
C ASN A 20 -4.90 -13.06 12.42
N LEU A 21 -3.80 -13.84 12.45
CA LEU A 21 -3.22 -14.32 13.69
C LEU A 21 -2.72 -13.18 14.59
N ASN A 22 -2.19 -12.11 14.00
CA ASN A 22 -1.76 -10.93 14.74
C ASN A 22 -2.92 -10.21 15.44
N PHE A 23 -4.13 -10.30 14.87
CA PHE A 23 -5.36 -9.77 15.47
C PHE A 23 -6.07 -10.75 16.41
N TYR A 24 -5.44 -11.87 16.78
CA TYR A 24 -6.02 -12.84 17.71
C TYR A 24 -6.59 -12.22 19.01
N PRO A 25 -5.97 -11.22 19.66
CA PRO A 25 -6.56 -10.58 20.83
C PRO A 25 -7.92 -9.93 20.58
N THR A 26 -8.13 -9.38 19.38
CA THR A 26 -9.34 -8.61 19.06
C THR A 26 -10.49 -9.48 18.57
N ILE A 27 -10.24 -10.71 18.09
CA ILE A 27 -11.31 -11.59 17.60
C ILE A 27 -12.33 -11.92 18.70
N TRP A 28 -11.89 -11.91 19.96
CA TRP A 28 -12.75 -12.21 21.11
C TRP A 28 -13.87 -11.18 21.32
N MET A 29 -13.75 -9.97 20.76
CA MET A 29 -14.80 -8.96 20.78
C MET A 29 -16.03 -9.39 19.97
N ALA A 30 -15.85 -10.30 18.99
CA ALA A 30 -16.93 -10.87 18.19
C ALA A 30 -17.44 -12.23 18.73
N TYR A 31 -16.95 -12.68 19.90
CA TYR A 31 -17.34 -13.95 20.47
C TYR A 31 -18.77 -13.89 21.03
N ASP A 32 -19.65 -14.71 20.42
CA ASP A 32 -21.01 -14.91 20.94
C ASP A 32 -20.98 -15.99 22.03
N THR A 33 -21.37 -15.60 23.25
CA THR A 33 -21.41 -16.50 24.42
C THR A 33 -22.46 -17.61 24.29
N ALA A 34 -23.38 -17.53 23.32
CA ALA A 34 -24.29 -18.63 23.00
C ALA A 34 -23.62 -19.81 22.29
N SER A 35 -22.41 -19.60 21.73
CA SER A 35 -21.62 -20.66 21.11
C SER A 35 -20.51 -21.15 22.03
N SER A 36 -20.03 -22.40 21.81
CA SER A 36 -18.87 -22.88 22.56
C SER A 36 -17.60 -22.19 22.10
N LYS A 37 -16.66 -21.97 23.03
CA LYS A 37 -15.33 -21.40 22.72
C LYS A 37 -14.58 -22.18 21.63
N SER A 38 -14.68 -23.51 21.65
CA SER A 38 -14.04 -24.36 20.64
C SER A 38 -14.66 -24.20 19.26
N GLN A 39 -15.98 -24.08 19.19
CA GLN A 39 -16.69 -23.81 17.93
C GLN A 39 -16.26 -22.46 17.35
N PHE A 40 -16.31 -21.40 18.16
CA PHE A 40 -15.88 -20.07 17.74
C PHE A 40 -14.45 -20.07 17.18
N LEU A 41 -13.48 -20.65 17.90
CA LEU A 41 -12.09 -20.70 17.45
C LEU A 41 -11.93 -21.53 16.17
N THR A 42 -12.70 -22.61 16.01
CA THR A 42 -12.70 -23.41 14.77
C THR A 42 -13.21 -22.61 13.60
N GLU A 43 -14.31 -21.86 13.77
CA GLU A 43 -14.87 -20.99 12.73
C GLU A 43 -13.90 -19.88 12.33
N GLN A 44 -13.23 -19.24 13.30
CA GLN A 44 -12.19 -18.23 13.04
C GLN A 44 -11.02 -18.83 12.25
N LEU A 45 -10.53 -20.00 12.63
CA LEU A 45 -9.43 -20.69 11.95
C LEU A 45 -9.83 -21.09 10.51
N LEU A 46 -10.99 -21.66 10.32
CA LEU A 46 -11.50 -22.05 8.99
C LEU A 46 -11.67 -20.81 8.10
N GLY A 47 -12.24 -19.72 8.64
CA GLY A 47 -12.40 -18.46 7.93
C GLY A 47 -11.06 -17.87 7.51
N MET A 48 -10.06 -17.85 8.40
CA MET A 48 -8.71 -17.38 8.12
C MET A 48 -8.05 -18.19 6.99
N VAL A 49 -8.12 -19.52 7.05
CA VAL A 49 -7.54 -20.42 6.04
C VAL A 49 -8.25 -20.24 4.69
N ALA A 50 -9.58 -20.21 4.69
CA ALA A 50 -10.37 -20.00 3.48
C ALA A 50 -10.06 -18.65 2.81
N ASN A 51 -9.98 -17.57 3.60
CA ASN A 51 -9.60 -16.25 3.11
C ASN A 51 -8.17 -16.22 2.56
N GLY A 52 -7.22 -16.86 3.26
CA GLY A 52 -5.84 -16.98 2.79
C GLY A 52 -5.73 -17.72 1.45
N ILE A 53 -6.48 -18.80 1.27
CA ILE A 53 -6.55 -19.55 0.00
C ILE A 53 -7.17 -18.70 -1.11
N LEU A 54 -8.30 -18.03 -0.83
CA LEU A 54 -8.95 -17.14 -1.79
C LEU A 54 -8.00 -16.03 -2.25
N MET A 55 -7.36 -15.36 -1.30
CA MET A 55 -6.40 -14.29 -1.59
C MET A 55 -5.18 -14.80 -2.36
N PHE A 56 -4.68 -15.99 -2.06
CA PHE A 56 -3.62 -16.60 -2.85
C PHE A 56 -3.99 -16.70 -4.34
N PHE A 57 -5.20 -17.18 -4.67
CA PHE A 57 -5.64 -17.31 -6.06
C PHE A 57 -5.82 -15.95 -6.74
N ILE A 58 -6.39 -14.97 -6.04
CA ILE A 58 -6.55 -13.60 -6.55
C ILE A 58 -5.19 -12.98 -6.85
N LEU A 59 -4.24 -13.08 -5.90
CA LEU A 59 -2.89 -12.55 -6.06
C LEU A 59 -2.13 -13.29 -7.18
N ALA A 60 -2.22 -14.62 -7.25
CA ALA A 60 -1.54 -15.40 -8.28
C ALA A 60 -2.05 -15.03 -9.69
N ALA A 61 -3.37 -14.93 -9.87
CA ALA A 61 -3.97 -14.49 -11.13
C ALA A 61 -3.50 -13.07 -11.51
N SER A 62 -3.53 -12.13 -10.56
CA SER A 62 -3.10 -10.75 -10.77
C SER A 62 -1.62 -10.66 -11.17
N PHE A 63 -0.74 -11.36 -10.45
CA PHE A 63 0.71 -11.30 -10.66
C PHE A 63 1.13 -11.99 -11.96
N ILE A 64 0.54 -13.13 -12.30
CA ILE A 64 0.80 -13.84 -13.57
C ILE A 64 0.36 -12.97 -14.75
N THR A 65 -0.84 -12.38 -14.67
CA THR A 65 -1.39 -11.54 -15.73
C THR A 65 -0.56 -10.27 -15.89
N ALA A 66 -0.23 -9.58 -14.79
CA ALA A 66 0.62 -8.39 -14.81
C ALA A 66 1.99 -8.67 -15.42
N GLU A 67 2.65 -9.77 -15.01
CA GLU A 67 3.95 -10.17 -15.56
C GLU A 67 3.87 -10.45 -17.05
N SER A 68 2.85 -11.20 -17.50
CA SER A 68 2.69 -11.60 -18.91
C SER A 68 2.44 -10.39 -19.81
N LEU A 69 1.51 -9.49 -19.42
CA LEU A 69 1.17 -8.31 -20.20
C LEU A 69 2.30 -7.28 -20.21
N THR A 70 2.92 -7.01 -19.05
CA THR A 70 4.04 -6.06 -18.95
C THR A 70 5.22 -6.47 -19.80
N ARG A 71 5.56 -7.77 -19.89
CA ARG A 71 6.65 -8.26 -20.74
C ARG A 71 6.46 -7.91 -22.19
N ARG A 72 5.23 -7.99 -22.68
CA ARG A 72 4.90 -7.70 -24.09
C ARG A 72 4.78 -6.21 -24.37
N ALA A 73 4.18 -5.46 -23.44
CA ALA A 73 3.88 -4.05 -23.64
C ALA A 73 5.11 -3.14 -23.44
N PHE A 74 6.03 -3.52 -22.53
CA PHE A 74 7.15 -2.70 -22.09
C PHE A 74 8.50 -3.47 -22.12
N PRO A 75 9.10 -3.64 -23.29
CA PRO A 75 10.33 -4.45 -23.47
C PRO A 75 11.51 -3.99 -22.60
N LYS A 76 11.63 -2.66 -22.38
CA LYS A 76 12.78 -2.06 -21.66
C LYS A 76 12.62 -1.99 -20.14
N HIS A 77 11.48 -2.43 -19.60
CA HIS A 77 11.33 -2.56 -18.15
C HIS A 77 12.14 -3.75 -17.64
N ILE A 78 12.66 -3.62 -16.42
CA ILE A 78 13.25 -4.76 -15.71
C ILE A 78 12.15 -5.80 -15.48
N GLN A 79 12.46 -7.08 -15.71
CA GLN A 79 11.53 -8.17 -15.40
C GLN A 79 11.16 -8.11 -13.91
N ILE A 80 9.86 -8.15 -13.59
CA ILE A 80 9.32 -7.91 -12.25
C ILE A 80 10.12 -8.65 -11.17
N TRP A 81 10.27 -9.96 -11.31
CA TRP A 81 10.92 -10.80 -10.29
C TRP A 81 12.45 -10.86 -10.41
N LYS A 82 13.05 -10.17 -11.37
CA LYS A 82 14.51 -10.00 -11.45
C LYS A 82 15.01 -8.76 -10.69
N THR A 83 14.13 -7.79 -10.39
CA THR A 83 14.50 -6.54 -9.70
C THR A 83 15.29 -6.81 -8.41
N TRP A 84 14.93 -7.85 -7.67
CA TRP A 84 15.55 -8.21 -6.39
C TRP A 84 16.59 -9.33 -6.48
N THR A 85 17.01 -9.72 -7.70
CA THR A 85 18.16 -10.64 -7.86
C THR A 85 19.45 -9.92 -7.57
N SER A 86 20.45 -10.67 -7.08
CA SER A 86 21.71 -10.15 -6.56
C SER A 86 22.37 -9.09 -7.45
N ASN A 87 22.50 -9.36 -8.76
CA ASN A 87 23.16 -8.44 -9.68
C ASN A 87 22.28 -7.23 -10.05
N VAL A 88 20.97 -7.43 -10.23
CA VAL A 88 20.05 -6.36 -10.64
C VAL A 88 19.81 -5.41 -9.47
N ALA A 89 19.52 -5.93 -8.27
CA ALA A 89 19.35 -5.11 -7.07
C ALA A 89 20.61 -4.29 -6.73
N ASN A 90 21.81 -4.84 -7.03
CA ASN A 90 23.09 -4.13 -6.87
C ASN A 90 23.40 -3.15 -8.02
N SER A 91 22.42 -2.65 -8.76
CA SER A 91 22.67 -1.71 -9.86
C SER A 91 22.34 -0.27 -9.46
N LYS A 92 23.08 0.69 -10.05
CA LYS A 92 22.78 2.13 -9.89
C LYS A 92 21.37 2.45 -10.37
N ARG A 93 20.87 1.75 -11.41
CA ARG A 93 19.52 1.94 -11.93
C ARG A 93 18.48 1.62 -10.85
N VAL A 94 18.55 0.43 -10.24
CA VAL A 94 17.59 0.03 -9.21
C VAL A 94 17.70 0.92 -7.97
N LEU A 95 18.91 1.33 -7.56
CA LEU A 95 19.08 2.29 -6.47
C LEU A 95 18.38 3.63 -6.78
N ASN A 96 18.64 4.20 -7.96
CA ASN A 96 18.09 5.49 -8.36
C ASN A 96 16.56 5.44 -8.46
N ASP A 97 16.02 4.39 -9.08
CA ASP A 97 14.58 4.19 -9.24
C ASP A 97 13.90 3.99 -7.87
N THR A 98 14.56 3.28 -6.95
CA THR A 98 14.09 3.10 -5.57
C THR A 98 14.12 4.40 -4.79
N ILE A 99 15.22 5.18 -4.83
CA ILE A 99 15.28 6.49 -4.17
C ILE A 99 14.19 7.41 -4.72
N PHE A 100 13.97 7.42 -6.03
CA PHE A 100 12.89 8.19 -6.64
C PHE A 100 11.51 7.78 -6.10
N ALA A 101 11.25 6.46 -5.98
CA ALA A 101 10.02 5.95 -5.40
C ALA A 101 9.79 6.49 -3.97
N TYR A 102 10.83 6.55 -3.14
CA TYR A 102 10.75 7.13 -1.79
C TYR A 102 10.52 8.64 -1.81
N LEU A 103 11.16 9.37 -2.71
CA LEU A 103 11.01 10.84 -2.80
C LEU A 103 9.59 11.26 -3.23
N ILE A 104 8.90 10.41 -3.96
CA ILE A 104 7.50 10.67 -4.36
C ILE A 104 6.54 10.57 -3.17
N VAL A 105 6.84 9.76 -2.16
CA VAL A 105 5.94 9.53 -1.01
C VAL A 105 5.59 10.82 -0.26
N PRO A 106 6.55 11.64 0.22
CA PRO A 106 6.21 12.88 0.90
C PRO A 106 5.49 13.88 -0.02
N ILE A 107 5.81 13.89 -1.32
CA ILE A 107 5.10 14.73 -2.29
C ILE A 107 3.63 14.30 -2.38
N LYS A 108 3.36 12.99 -2.49
CA LYS A 108 2.00 12.45 -2.52
C LYS A 108 1.23 12.76 -1.25
N LEU A 109 1.84 12.55 -0.06
CA LEU A 109 1.24 12.89 1.24
C LEU A 109 0.82 14.36 1.30
N ALA A 110 1.71 15.24 0.85
CA ALA A 110 1.47 16.66 0.83
C ALA A 110 0.36 17.07 -0.13
N LEU A 111 0.32 16.48 -1.34
CA LEU A 111 -0.74 16.73 -2.33
C LEU A 111 -2.11 16.27 -1.82
N ILE A 112 -2.17 15.13 -1.15
CA ILE A 112 -3.43 14.62 -0.57
C ILE A 112 -3.87 15.50 0.59
N GLY A 113 -2.97 15.89 1.47
CA GLY A 113 -3.30 16.85 2.54
C GLY A 113 -3.82 18.18 2.00
N ALA A 114 -3.15 18.74 1.00
CA ALA A 114 -3.61 19.96 0.34
C ALA A 114 -4.97 19.78 -0.35
N PHE A 115 -5.21 18.62 -0.98
CA PHE A 115 -6.50 18.27 -1.58
C PHE A 115 -7.62 18.30 -0.54
N TYR A 116 -7.44 17.63 0.60
CA TYR A 116 -8.49 17.60 1.64
C TYR A 116 -8.76 18.98 2.22
N ILE A 117 -7.73 19.77 2.53
CA ILE A 117 -7.90 21.14 3.01
C ILE A 117 -8.68 21.99 2.00
N LEU A 118 -8.35 21.88 0.71
CA LEU A 118 -9.02 22.62 -0.36
C LEU A 118 -10.49 22.19 -0.51
N MET A 119 -10.73 20.88 -0.54
CA MET A 119 -12.04 20.30 -0.75
C MET A 119 -12.97 20.50 0.44
N GLU A 120 -12.44 20.42 1.66
CA GLU A 120 -13.20 20.72 2.88
C GLU A 120 -13.65 22.17 2.91
N ARG A 121 -12.71 23.11 2.70
CA ARG A 121 -13.00 24.55 2.77
C ARG A 121 -13.96 25.05 1.69
N ASN A 122 -13.85 24.52 0.47
CA ASN A 122 -14.60 25.07 -0.68
C ASN A 122 -15.81 24.21 -1.08
N PHE A 123 -15.78 22.90 -0.83
CA PHE A 123 -16.79 21.96 -1.32
C PHE A 123 -17.44 21.14 -0.20
N GLY A 124 -17.01 21.32 1.04
CA GLY A 124 -17.56 20.61 2.21
C GLY A 124 -17.29 19.12 2.21
N PHE A 125 -16.17 18.69 1.63
CA PHE A 125 -15.72 17.32 1.76
C PHE A 125 -15.35 17.05 3.22
N TRP A 126 -15.62 15.84 3.67
CA TRP A 126 -15.31 15.42 5.02
C TRP A 126 -14.95 13.94 5.05
N SER A 127 -14.02 13.58 5.92
CA SER A 127 -13.67 12.20 6.23
C SER A 127 -13.33 12.08 7.71
N PRO A 128 -13.81 11.05 8.40
CA PRO A 128 -13.48 10.86 9.82
C PRO A 128 -11.98 10.55 9.97
N ALA A 129 -11.38 11.01 11.07
CA ALA A 129 -9.98 10.75 11.38
C ALA A 129 -9.67 9.24 11.46
N SER A 130 -10.61 8.43 11.94
CA SER A 130 -10.51 6.98 12.02
C SER A 130 -10.30 6.29 10.67
N SER A 131 -10.63 6.92 9.55
CA SER A 131 -10.35 6.36 8.22
C SER A 131 -8.85 6.25 7.91
N SER A 132 -8.03 7.04 8.58
CA SER A 132 -6.56 7.03 8.45
C SER A 132 -5.84 6.71 9.75
N PHE A 133 -6.58 6.56 10.84
CA PHE A 133 -6.04 6.35 12.18
C PHE A 133 -6.94 5.37 12.95
N ASP A 134 -6.68 4.07 12.79
CA ASP A 134 -7.40 3.03 13.52
C ASP A 134 -6.59 2.64 14.78
N PRO A 135 -7.04 3.05 15.99
CA PRO A 135 -6.34 2.74 17.23
C PRO A 135 -6.32 1.24 17.56
N ASN A 136 -7.20 0.44 16.95
CA ASN A 136 -7.26 -1.00 17.17
C ASN A 136 -6.03 -1.74 16.65
N TYR A 137 -5.23 -1.10 15.76
CA TYR A 137 -3.92 -1.65 15.40
C TYR A 137 -3.01 -1.83 16.61
N LEU A 138 -3.13 -0.96 17.62
CA LEU A 138 -2.38 -1.06 18.87
C LEU A 138 -2.81 -2.25 19.75
N ALA A 139 -4.02 -2.78 19.53
CA ALA A 139 -4.54 -3.94 20.24
C ALA A 139 -4.05 -5.28 19.66
N SER A 140 -3.39 -5.28 18.51
CA SER A 140 -2.80 -6.47 17.91
C SER A 140 -1.58 -6.97 18.72
N ILE A 141 -1.15 -8.22 18.48
CA ILE A 141 0.02 -8.79 19.17
C ILE A 141 1.29 -7.99 18.84
N PHE A 142 1.48 -7.68 17.56
CA PHE A 142 2.60 -6.89 17.05
C PHE A 142 2.06 -5.70 16.26
N PRO A 143 1.85 -4.53 16.87
CA PRO A 143 1.30 -3.36 16.20
C PRO A 143 2.05 -2.96 14.92
N TRP A 144 3.39 -2.98 14.95
CA TRP A 144 4.24 -2.69 13.80
C TRP A 144 3.96 -3.58 12.58
N TYR A 145 3.63 -4.85 12.84
CA TYR A 145 3.41 -5.83 11.78
C TYR A 145 2.14 -5.54 10.99
N THR A 146 1.09 -5.05 11.66
CA THR A 146 -0.19 -4.73 11.05
C THR A 146 -0.02 -3.75 9.87
N GLY A 147 0.63 -2.62 10.11
CA GLY A 147 0.88 -1.63 9.08
C GLY A 147 1.70 -2.18 7.91
N LEU A 148 2.77 -2.94 8.20
CA LEU A 148 3.62 -3.52 7.16
C LEU A 148 2.90 -4.58 6.32
N ALA A 149 2.08 -5.43 6.94
CA ALA A 149 1.37 -6.50 6.26
C ALA A 149 0.29 -5.96 5.31
N ILE A 150 -0.50 -4.98 5.77
CA ILE A 150 -1.51 -4.32 4.94
C ILE A 150 -0.84 -3.59 3.76
N SER A 151 0.21 -2.82 4.04
CA SER A 151 0.94 -2.06 3.03
C SER A 151 1.61 -2.95 1.97
N LEU A 152 2.12 -4.12 2.37
CA LEU A 152 2.72 -5.06 1.43
C LEU A 152 1.69 -5.60 0.44
N GLN A 153 0.51 -5.99 0.93
CA GLN A 153 -0.56 -6.46 0.06
C GLN A 153 -1.05 -5.35 -0.86
N ALA A 154 -1.42 -4.19 -0.31
CA ALA A 154 -1.92 -3.06 -1.08
C ALA A 154 -0.89 -2.64 -2.15
N GLY A 155 0.35 -2.36 -1.76
CA GLY A 155 1.39 -1.90 -2.67
C GLY A 155 1.66 -2.85 -3.83
N PHE A 156 1.74 -4.16 -3.59
CA PHE A 156 2.02 -5.11 -4.66
C PHE A 156 0.78 -5.52 -5.44
N TRP A 157 -0.30 -5.90 -4.76
CA TRP A 157 -1.50 -6.37 -5.45
C TRP A 157 -2.18 -5.26 -6.27
N GLU A 158 -2.37 -4.10 -5.67
CA GLU A 158 -3.09 -3.03 -6.34
C GLU A 158 -2.30 -2.45 -7.53
N GLU A 159 -0.97 -2.33 -7.41
CA GLU A 159 -0.16 -1.89 -8.53
C GLU A 159 -0.11 -2.92 -9.66
N MET A 160 -0.10 -4.22 -9.33
CA MET A 160 -0.19 -5.26 -10.35
C MET A 160 -1.55 -5.26 -11.03
N LEU A 161 -2.65 -5.25 -10.25
CA LEU A 161 -4.00 -5.38 -10.77
C LEU A 161 -4.50 -4.09 -11.45
N PHE A 162 -4.29 -2.93 -10.84
CA PHE A 162 -4.88 -1.68 -11.33
C PHE A 162 -3.94 -0.83 -12.19
N ARG A 163 -2.63 -1.10 -12.23
CA ARG A 163 -1.68 -0.38 -13.12
C ARG A 163 -1.13 -1.31 -14.18
N ALA A 164 -0.44 -2.39 -13.80
CA ALA A 164 0.22 -3.24 -14.77
C ALA A 164 -0.77 -3.92 -15.72
N VAL A 165 -1.85 -4.50 -15.21
CA VAL A 165 -2.82 -5.23 -16.06
C VAL A 165 -3.53 -4.28 -17.05
N PRO A 166 -4.26 -3.23 -16.63
CA PRO A 166 -5.04 -2.44 -17.56
C PRO A 166 -4.17 -1.60 -18.50
N ILE A 167 -3.08 -1.00 -18.00
CA ILE A 167 -2.23 -0.14 -18.83
C ILE A 167 -1.50 -0.97 -19.88
N ALA A 168 -0.93 -2.12 -19.51
CA ALA A 168 -0.28 -3.01 -20.49
C ALA A 168 -1.29 -3.59 -21.49
N ALA A 169 -2.48 -4.00 -21.04
CA ALA A 169 -3.55 -4.44 -21.93
C ALA A 169 -3.97 -3.35 -22.91
N GLY A 170 -4.19 -2.12 -22.43
CA GLY A 170 -4.54 -1.00 -23.27
C GLY A 170 -3.49 -0.67 -24.34
N VAL A 171 -2.20 -0.72 -23.94
CA VAL A 171 -1.08 -0.58 -24.90
C VAL A 171 -1.11 -1.67 -25.97
N LEU A 172 -1.26 -2.94 -25.58
CA LEU A 172 -1.27 -4.08 -26.50
C LEU A 172 -2.49 -4.07 -27.44
N ILE A 173 -3.68 -3.76 -26.91
CA ILE A 173 -4.90 -3.61 -27.70
C ILE A 173 -4.74 -2.44 -28.68
N GLY A 174 -4.26 -1.30 -28.19
CA GLY A 174 -4.01 -0.14 -29.05
C GLY A 174 -2.99 -0.43 -30.17
N GLN A 175 -1.93 -1.19 -29.88
CA GLN A 175 -0.97 -1.64 -30.90
C GLN A 175 -1.62 -2.46 -32.01
N ARG A 176 -2.51 -3.40 -31.64
CA ARG A 176 -3.24 -4.23 -32.62
C ARG A 176 -4.06 -3.43 -33.63
N TYR A 177 -4.53 -2.24 -33.23
CA TYR A 177 -5.35 -1.35 -34.07
C TYR A 177 -4.58 -0.12 -34.55
N ASN A 178 -3.26 -0.09 -34.46
CA ASN A 178 -2.40 1.05 -34.78
C ASN A 178 -2.77 2.35 -34.01
N MET A 179 -3.32 2.20 -32.81
CA MET A 179 -3.78 3.27 -31.92
C MET A 179 -3.15 3.17 -30.53
N ARG A 180 -1.84 2.86 -30.49
CA ARG A 180 -1.12 2.61 -29.21
C ARG A 180 -1.31 3.71 -28.18
N PHE A 181 -1.18 4.98 -28.59
CA PHE A 181 -1.32 6.11 -27.68
C PHE A 181 -2.76 6.22 -27.15
N THR A 182 -3.77 6.09 -28.02
CA THR A 182 -5.18 6.10 -27.60
C THR A 182 -5.49 4.97 -26.64
N GLY A 183 -5.02 3.75 -26.91
CA GLY A 183 -5.19 2.60 -26.02
C GLY A 183 -4.55 2.85 -24.64
N LEU A 184 -3.35 3.45 -24.60
CA LEU A 184 -2.70 3.87 -23.37
C LEU A 184 -3.55 4.89 -22.59
N MET A 185 -3.98 5.96 -23.24
CA MET A 185 -4.74 7.03 -22.58
C MET A 185 -6.07 6.55 -22.03
N VAL A 186 -6.80 5.75 -22.81
CA VAL A 186 -8.06 5.13 -22.36
C VAL A 186 -7.81 4.23 -21.15
N ALA A 187 -6.77 3.41 -21.18
CA ALA A 187 -6.43 2.53 -20.05
C ALA A 187 -6.02 3.33 -18.80
N MET A 188 -5.30 4.44 -18.95
CA MET A 188 -4.92 5.33 -17.84
C MET A 188 -6.14 5.91 -17.15
N VAL A 189 -7.16 6.32 -17.91
CA VAL A 189 -8.42 6.87 -17.36
C VAL A 189 -9.24 5.75 -16.70
N ILE A 190 -9.44 4.64 -17.40
CA ILE A 190 -10.24 3.52 -16.88
C ILE A 190 -9.67 2.98 -15.58
N GLN A 191 -8.34 2.73 -15.52
CA GLN A 191 -7.71 2.22 -14.30
C GLN A 191 -7.88 3.19 -13.13
N ALA A 192 -7.78 4.49 -13.36
CA ALA A 192 -7.92 5.50 -12.30
C ALA A 192 -9.36 5.55 -11.77
N LEU A 193 -10.36 5.44 -12.64
CA LEU A 193 -11.77 5.39 -12.24
C LEU A 193 -12.09 4.12 -11.46
N ILE A 194 -11.66 2.95 -11.94
CA ILE A 194 -11.90 1.66 -11.26
C ILE A 194 -11.20 1.65 -9.91
N PHE A 195 -9.97 2.12 -9.83
CA PHE A 195 -9.23 2.20 -8.59
C PHE A 195 -9.90 3.12 -7.56
N GLY A 196 -10.29 4.32 -7.99
CA GLY A 196 -11.04 5.26 -7.14
C GLY A 196 -12.39 4.69 -6.70
N ALA A 197 -13.14 4.05 -7.61
CA ALA A 197 -14.42 3.44 -7.29
C ALA A 197 -14.28 2.28 -6.28
N GLY A 198 -13.20 1.49 -6.36
CA GLY A 198 -12.87 0.45 -5.38
C GLY A 198 -12.63 0.98 -3.96
N HIS A 199 -12.36 2.29 -3.82
CA HIS A 199 -12.17 2.96 -2.54
C HIS A 199 -13.37 3.81 -2.10
N ALA A 200 -14.49 3.77 -2.83
CA ALA A 200 -15.69 4.55 -2.50
C ALA A 200 -16.42 4.05 -1.24
N ASN A 201 -16.06 2.87 -0.73
CA ASN A 201 -16.57 2.32 0.53
C ASN A 201 -15.92 2.93 1.79
N TYR A 202 -14.87 3.74 1.64
CA TYR A 202 -14.31 4.47 2.78
C TYR A 202 -15.29 5.53 3.26
N PRO A 203 -15.38 5.72 4.59
CA PRO A 203 -16.31 6.69 5.18
C PRO A 203 -15.87 8.12 4.89
N ALA A 204 -16.26 8.62 3.72
CA ALA A 204 -15.98 9.98 3.28
C ALA A 204 -17.25 10.61 2.69
N GLN A 205 -17.39 11.91 2.83
CA GLN A 205 -18.49 12.70 2.28
C GLN A 205 -17.96 13.78 1.35
N PRO A 206 -18.56 13.95 0.17
CA PRO A 206 -19.58 13.08 -0.45
C PRO A 206 -19.02 11.68 -0.75
N SER A 207 -19.88 10.68 -1.00
CA SER A 207 -19.49 9.27 -1.21
C SER A 207 -18.49 9.06 -2.36
N TYR A 208 -18.43 9.98 -3.32
CA TYR A 208 -17.47 9.96 -4.43
C TYR A 208 -16.13 10.67 -4.11
N ALA A 209 -15.94 11.18 -2.89
CA ALA A 209 -14.74 11.94 -2.50
C ALA A 209 -13.44 11.16 -2.79
N ARG A 210 -13.43 9.86 -2.49
CA ARG A 210 -12.27 8.99 -2.75
C ARG A 210 -11.98 8.78 -4.23
N VAL A 211 -13.03 8.77 -5.07
CA VAL A 211 -12.85 8.69 -6.53
C VAL A 211 -12.13 9.92 -7.05
N VAL A 212 -12.56 11.11 -6.61
CA VAL A 212 -11.95 12.40 -7.03
C VAL A 212 -10.51 12.49 -6.52
N GLU A 213 -10.27 12.15 -5.25
CA GLU A 213 -8.93 12.15 -4.64
C GLU A 213 -7.96 11.26 -5.39
N LEU A 214 -8.36 10.01 -5.66
CA LEU A 214 -7.46 8.99 -6.19
C LEU A 214 -7.30 9.05 -7.71
N PHE A 215 -8.18 9.74 -8.43
CA PHE A 215 -8.16 9.80 -9.89
C PHE A 215 -6.84 10.37 -10.43
N LEU A 216 -6.49 11.57 -10.00
CA LEU A 216 -5.29 12.25 -10.49
C LEU A 216 -3.99 11.57 -10.04
N PRO A 217 -3.81 11.19 -8.76
CA PRO A 217 -2.64 10.43 -8.32
C PRO A 217 -2.48 9.09 -9.04
N SER A 218 -3.56 8.40 -9.38
CA SER A 218 -3.51 7.14 -10.12
C SER A 218 -2.91 7.30 -11.51
N ILE A 219 -3.15 8.43 -12.17
CA ILE A 219 -2.60 8.74 -13.50
C ILE A 219 -1.18 9.32 -13.36
N VAL A 220 -1.04 10.42 -12.61
CA VAL A 220 0.17 11.26 -12.62
C VAL A 220 1.29 10.66 -11.77
N VAL A 221 0.96 9.97 -10.67
CA VAL A 221 1.97 9.33 -9.82
C VAL A 221 2.19 7.89 -10.28
N TYR A 222 1.25 7.01 -9.98
CA TYR A 222 1.45 5.57 -10.18
C TYR A 222 1.52 5.15 -11.64
N GLY A 223 0.63 5.72 -12.49
CA GLY A 223 0.65 5.45 -13.92
C GLY A 223 1.96 5.89 -14.57
N MET A 224 2.48 7.08 -14.23
CA MET A 224 3.75 7.58 -14.78
C MET A 224 4.97 6.84 -14.24
N ILE A 225 4.97 6.44 -12.96
CA ILE A 225 6.02 5.57 -12.40
C ILE A 225 6.03 4.25 -13.16
N TYR A 226 4.86 3.62 -13.34
CA TYR A 226 4.77 2.37 -14.09
C TYR A 226 5.30 2.50 -15.51
N LEU A 227 4.90 3.54 -16.24
CA LEU A 227 5.35 3.75 -17.62
C LEU A 227 6.86 3.96 -17.75
N ARG A 228 7.50 4.61 -16.78
CA ARG A 228 8.91 4.99 -16.85
C ARG A 228 9.85 4.00 -16.18
N LEU A 229 9.47 3.50 -15.01
CA LEU A 229 10.36 2.72 -14.16
C LEU A 229 9.93 1.24 -14.07
N GLY A 230 8.64 0.97 -14.27
CA GLY A 230 8.04 -0.36 -14.09
C GLY A 230 7.25 -0.48 -12.80
N VAL A 231 6.45 -1.55 -12.71
CA VAL A 231 5.46 -1.73 -11.64
C VAL A 231 6.06 -1.89 -10.25
N VAL A 232 7.27 -2.46 -10.14
CA VAL A 232 7.92 -2.68 -8.83
C VAL A 232 8.19 -1.37 -8.11
N PHE A 233 8.57 -0.31 -8.82
CA PHE A 233 8.84 1.00 -8.21
C PHE A 233 7.54 1.74 -7.84
N GLY A 234 6.46 1.52 -8.59
CA GLY A 234 5.11 1.91 -8.19
C GLY A 234 4.69 1.21 -6.90
N ALA A 235 4.90 -0.11 -6.83
CA ALA A 235 4.62 -0.91 -5.64
C ALA A 235 5.44 -0.47 -4.42
N ILE A 236 6.71 -0.09 -4.59
CA ILE A 236 7.53 0.48 -3.51
C ILE A 236 6.95 1.83 -3.05
N THR A 237 6.61 2.72 -3.98
CA THR A 237 5.99 4.01 -3.64
C THR A 237 4.70 3.82 -2.84
N HIS A 238 3.85 2.90 -3.27
CA HIS A 238 2.58 2.57 -2.62
C HIS A 238 2.81 1.96 -1.23
N TYR A 239 3.65 0.94 -1.17
CA TYR A 239 4.03 0.27 0.09
C TYR A 239 4.54 1.27 1.14
N VAL A 240 5.50 2.12 0.79
CA VAL A 240 6.09 3.08 1.73
C VAL A 240 5.08 4.15 2.14
N TYR A 241 4.25 4.61 1.21
CA TYR A 241 3.16 5.54 1.50
C TYR A 241 2.18 4.96 2.53
N ASP A 242 1.76 3.71 2.33
CA ASP A 242 0.83 3.03 3.22
C ASP A 242 1.48 2.69 4.57
N VAL A 243 2.77 2.30 4.59
CA VAL A 243 3.51 2.11 5.85
C VAL A 243 3.48 3.38 6.70
N VAL A 244 3.65 4.56 6.09
CA VAL A 244 3.55 5.83 6.82
C VAL A 244 2.14 6.01 7.40
N LEU A 245 1.08 5.82 6.59
CA LEU A 245 -0.30 6.05 7.03
C LEU A 245 -0.74 5.03 8.10
N PHE A 246 -0.55 3.73 7.84
CA PHE A 246 -1.00 2.69 8.76
C PHE A 246 -0.15 2.57 10.04
N SER A 247 1.00 3.25 10.09
CA SER A 247 1.80 3.36 11.31
C SER A 247 1.43 4.58 12.18
N LEU A 248 0.58 5.49 11.72
CA LEU A 248 0.21 6.69 12.48
C LEU A 248 -0.26 6.38 13.91
N PRO A 249 -1.10 5.35 14.18
CA PRO A 249 -1.48 5.01 15.54
C PRO A 249 -0.28 4.76 16.47
N ILE A 250 0.76 4.08 15.96
CA ILE A 250 1.99 3.79 16.71
C ILE A 250 2.78 5.08 16.97
N TRP A 251 2.86 5.97 15.97
CA TRP A 251 3.68 7.19 16.07
C TRP A 251 3.07 8.24 16.99
N TYR A 252 1.73 8.33 17.01
CA TYR A 252 1.04 9.28 17.89
C TYR A 252 0.85 8.77 19.31
N SER A 253 1.01 7.46 19.56
CA SER A 253 0.90 6.90 20.91
C SER A 253 2.20 7.04 21.70
N SER A 254 2.06 7.26 23.00
CA SER A 254 3.19 7.21 23.95
C SER A 254 3.69 5.76 24.06
N GLY A 255 4.99 5.58 24.27
CA GLY A 255 5.59 4.24 24.27
C GLY A 255 5.79 3.68 22.86
N TYR A 256 5.60 2.38 22.69
CA TYR A 256 5.73 1.65 21.40
C TYR A 256 7.08 1.88 20.68
N MET A 257 8.18 2.10 21.41
CA MET A 257 9.49 2.43 20.81
C MET A 257 10.00 1.31 19.90
N PHE A 258 9.77 0.04 20.29
CA PHE A 258 10.13 -1.10 19.46
C PHE A 258 9.31 -1.12 18.16
N ASP A 259 8.00 -0.88 18.25
CA ASP A 259 7.12 -0.85 17.10
C ASP A 259 7.45 0.31 16.15
N LYS A 260 7.75 1.50 16.68
CA LYS A 260 8.26 2.64 15.91
C LYS A 260 9.54 2.29 15.15
N PHE A 261 10.49 1.65 15.83
CA PHE A 261 11.73 1.19 15.19
C PHE A 261 11.44 0.16 14.08
N MET A 262 10.56 -0.83 14.34
CA MET A 262 10.22 -1.86 13.38
C MET A 262 9.47 -1.32 12.15
N THR A 263 8.62 -0.31 12.30
CA THR A 263 7.95 0.34 11.15
C THR A 263 8.95 1.06 10.26
N VAL A 264 9.97 1.73 10.84
CA VAL A 264 11.06 2.35 10.07
C VAL A 264 11.86 1.30 9.31
N ILE A 265 12.31 0.24 9.99
CA ILE A 265 13.05 -0.86 9.34
C ILE A 265 12.21 -1.49 8.24
N GLY A 266 10.94 -1.79 8.50
CA GLY A 266 10.02 -2.34 7.51
C GLY A 266 9.87 -1.43 6.29
N GLY A 267 9.64 -0.14 6.51
CA GLY A 267 9.57 0.83 5.43
C GLY A 267 10.87 0.95 4.62
N LEU A 268 12.02 0.68 5.21
CA LEU A 268 13.33 0.76 4.55
C LEU A 268 13.76 -0.57 3.88
N ILE A 269 13.01 -1.67 3.99
CA ILE A 269 13.39 -2.98 3.42
C ILE A 269 13.86 -2.88 1.96
N PRO A 270 13.20 -2.19 1.03
CA PRO A 270 13.67 -2.07 -0.35
C PRO A 270 15.09 -1.50 -0.47
N LEU A 271 15.42 -0.47 0.30
CA LEU A 271 16.75 0.12 0.33
C LEU A 271 17.77 -0.79 1.04
N LEU A 272 17.38 -1.44 2.11
CA LEU A 272 18.24 -2.36 2.85
C LEU A 272 18.66 -3.57 2.00
N VAL A 273 17.77 -4.08 1.14
CA VAL A 273 18.10 -5.15 0.18
C VAL A 273 19.17 -4.68 -0.81
N ILE A 274 19.03 -3.48 -1.35
CA ILE A 274 20.03 -2.90 -2.27
C ILE A 274 21.37 -2.73 -1.56
N LEU A 275 21.35 -2.18 -0.35
CA LEU A 275 22.55 -1.96 0.45
C LEU A 275 23.25 -3.27 0.81
N TYR A 276 22.49 -4.30 1.17
CA TYR A 276 23.02 -5.64 1.42
C TYR A 276 23.78 -6.19 0.20
N PHE A 277 23.17 -6.16 -1.00
CA PHE A 277 23.85 -6.63 -2.20
C PHE A 277 25.02 -5.74 -2.59
N ARG A 278 24.94 -4.43 -2.36
CA ARG A 278 26.06 -3.50 -2.58
C ARG A 278 27.27 -3.82 -1.70
N MET A 279 27.04 -4.12 -0.43
CA MET A 279 28.11 -4.55 0.48
C MET A 279 28.70 -5.90 0.06
N LYS A 280 27.86 -6.84 -0.37
CA LYS A 280 28.30 -8.17 -0.81
C LYS A 280 29.16 -8.12 -2.07
N HIS A 281 28.80 -7.28 -3.04
CA HIS A 281 29.52 -7.19 -4.33
C HIS A 281 30.65 -6.16 -4.36
N GLN A 282 30.71 -5.25 -3.41
CA GLN A 282 31.70 -4.17 -3.24
C GLN A 282 31.79 -3.16 -4.41
N LYS A 283 31.17 -3.44 -5.55
CA LYS A 283 31.09 -2.57 -6.73
C LYS A 283 29.68 -2.64 -7.34
N TRP A 284 29.27 -1.59 -8.04
CA TRP A 284 28.00 -1.57 -8.75
C TRP A 284 28.04 -2.51 -9.95
N SER A 285 26.90 -3.20 -10.15
CA SER A 285 26.62 -4.00 -11.37
C SER A 285 25.84 -3.14 -12.38
N ASP A 286 25.96 -3.49 -13.65
CA ASP A 286 25.07 -2.99 -14.69
C ASP A 286 23.87 -3.93 -14.85
N VAL A 287 22.74 -3.38 -15.29
CA VAL A 287 21.57 -4.18 -15.65
C VAL A 287 21.76 -4.66 -17.08
N ASP A 288 22.02 -5.95 -17.24
CA ASP A 288 22.16 -6.55 -18.57
C ASP A 288 20.81 -6.72 -19.28
N SER A 289 20.84 -6.85 -20.62
CA SER A 289 19.66 -7.01 -21.45
C SER A 289 18.83 -8.25 -21.10
N SER A 290 19.46 -9.31 -20.61
CA SER A 290 18.75 -10.54 -20.19
C SER A 290 17.84 -10.29 -18.97
N SER A 291 18.09 -9.23 -18.23
CA SER A 291 17.28 -8.81 -17.07
C SER A 291 16.09 -7.92 -17.45
N LEU A 292 16.07 -7.41 -18.68
CA LEU A 292 14.94 -6.67 -19.23
C LEU A 292 13.88 -7.62 -19.81
N ASN A 293 12.67 -7.08 -20.02
CA ASN A 293 11.57 -7.85 -20.60
C ASN A 293 11.91 -8.36 -22.01
N GLU A 294 12.63 -7.58 -22.84
CA GLU A 294 13.10 -7.98 -24.17
C GLU A 294 14.09 -9.15 -24.14
N GLY A 295 14.85 -9.29 -23.06
CA GLY A 295 15.76 -10.42 -22.85
C GLY A 295 15.09 -11.70 -22.35
N PHE A 296 13.76 -11.73 -22.26
CA PHE A 296 13.01 -12.92 -21.90
C PHE A 296 12.87 -13.82 -23.13
N VAL A 297 13.62 -14.90 -23.16
CA VAL A 297 13.46 -15.96 -24.16
C VAL A 297 12.44 -16.97 -23.61
N PRO A 298 11.22 -17.07 -24.19
CA PRO A 298 10.33 -18.18 -23.86
C PRO A 298 11.01 -19.48 -24.29
N THR A 299 10.87 -20.55 -23.52
CA THR A 299 11.21 -21.90 -23.95
C THR A 299 10.45 -22.14 -25.25
N PRO A 300 11.11 -22.50 -26.38
CA PRO A 300 10.47 -22.44 -27.67
C PRO A 300 9.27 -23.40 -27.76
N PRO A 301 8.14 -22.96 -28.28
CA PRO A 301 7.31 -23.81 -29.12
C PRO A 301 7.97 -23.86 -30.50
N GLU A 302 7.94 -25.00 -31.14
CA GLU A 302 8.42 -25.22 -32.47
C GLU A 302 8.06 -24.08 -33.44
N GLU A 303 9.01 -23.79 -34.33
CA GLU A 303 9.06 -22.68 -35.28
C GLU A 303 7.73 -22.30 -35.95
N LYS A 304 7.35 -21.05 -35.83
CA LYS A 304 6.68 -20.30 -36.90
C LYS A 304 7.33 -18.94 -37.00
N THR A 305 8.09 -18.72 -38.05
CA THR A 305 8.61 -17.44 -38.51
C THR A 305 7.48 -16.46 -38.74
N ALA A 306 7.44 -15.42 -37.92
CA ALA A 306 6.66 -14.23 -38.19
C ALA A 306 7.56 -13.01 -38.01
N GLU A 307 7.56 -12.12 -38.98
CA GLU A 307 8.34 -10.88 -39.03
C GLU A 307 8.11 -10.03 -37.77
N GLU A 308 9.21 -9.61 -37.15
CA GLU A 308 9.18 -8.72 -35.98
C GLU A 308 8.75 -7.32 -36.39
N PRO A 309 7.71 -6.71 -35.75
CA PRO A 309 7.43 -5.31 -35.98
C PRO A 309 8.49 -4.45 -35.28
N GLU A 310 9.02 -3.51 -36.04
CA GLU A 310 10.00 -2.50 -35.64
C GLU A 310 9.52 -1.73 -34.39
N VAL A 311 10.20 -1.94 -33.25
CA VAL A 311 9.84 -1.32 -31.96
C VAL A 311 10.42 0.08 -31.93
N VAL A 312 9.59 1.09 -32.18
CA VAL A 312 9.97 2.49 -31.96
C VAL A 312 10.18 2.72 -30.46
N SER A 313 11.44 2.73 -30.06
CA SER A 313 11.87 2.90 -28.68
C SER A 313 12.13 4.38 -28.37
N THR A 314 11.17 5.06 -27.78
CA THR A 314 11.40 6.38 -27.18
C THR A 314 10.81 6.45 -25.77
N VAL A 315 11.35 5.64 -24.86
CA VAL A 315 11.22 5.91 -23.43
C VAL A 315 12.62 6.32 -22.97
N PRO A 316 12.80 7.55 -22.43
CA PRO A 316 14.11 7.99 -21.93
C PRO A 316 14.64 7.01 -20.90
N SER A 317 15.91 6.68 -20.99
CA SER A 317 16.60 5.88 -19.97
C SER A 317 16.46 6.55 -18.60
N ALA A 318 16.09 5.78 -17.57
CA ALA A 318 15.94 6.25 -16.19
C ALA A 318 17.24 6.83 -15.59
N SER A 319 18.36 6.75 -16.28
CA SER A 319 19.66 7.30 -15.84
C SER A 319 19.67 8.80 -15.56
N ASN A 320 18.66 9.54 -16.03
CA ASN A 320 18.55 10.99 -15.84
C ASN A 320 17.50 11.41 -14.79
N VAL A 321 16.86 10.48 -14.10
CA VAL A 321 15.75 10.79 -13.17
C VAL A 321 16.25 11.48 -11.90
N LEU A 322 17.47 11.16 -11.43
CA LEU A 322 18.10 11.82 -10.29
C LEU A 322 19.01 12.98 -10.71
N ASN A 323 18.47 13.90 -11.51
CA ASN A 323 19.12 15.19 -11.68
C ASN A 323 19.06 15.93 -10.32
N PRO A 324 20.19 16.44 -9.78
CA PRO A 324 20.22 17.19 -8.53
C PRO A 324 19.21 18.35 -8.48
N LYS A 325 18.87 18.93 -9.64
CA LYS A 325 17.82 19.96 -9.75
C LYS A 325 16.43 19.43 -9.43
N ILE A 326 16.10 18.20 -9.87
CA ILE A 326 14.79 17.56 -9.60
C ILE A 326 14.69 17.22 -8.11
N ILE A 327 15.77 16.70 -7.52
CA ILE A 327 15.84 16.42 -6.07
C ILE A 327 15.66 17.73 -5.29
N GLY A 328 16.37 18.80 -5.69
CA GLY A 328 16.25 20.12 -5.05
C GLY A 328 14.82 20.67 -5.13
N ILE A 329 14.17 20.59 -6.28
CA ILE A 329 12.78 21.03 -6.47
C ILE A 329 11.83 20.19 -5.60
N ALA A 330 12.00 18.86 -5.56
CA ALA A 330 11.19 17.98 -4.74
C ALA A 330 11.34 18.31 -3.23
N LEU A 331 12.56 18.53 -2.77
CA LEU A 331 12.83 18.95 -1.38
C LEU A 331 12.21 20.30 -1.06
N ILE A 332 12.37 21.31 -1.92
CA ILE A 332 11.77 22.65 -1.74
C ILE A 332 10.25 22.54 -1.69
N PHE A 333 9.65 21.74 -2.58
CA PHE A 333 8.22 21.53 -2.62
C PHE A 333 7.72 20.86 -1.32
N VAL A 334 8.39 19.81 -0.85
CA VAL A 334 8.10 19.13 0.42
C VAL A 334 8.22 20.11 1.60
N ILE A 335 9.32 20.85 1.69
CA ILE A 335 9.52 21.84 2.76
C ILE A 335 8.43 22.92 2.71
N GLY A 336 8.10 23.42 1.51
CA GLY A 336 7.05 24.42 1.31
C GLY A 336 5.70 23.93 1.81
N ILE A 337 5.32 22.70 1.50
CA ILE A 337 4.05 22.12 1.94
C ILE A 337 4.03 21.85 3.44
N PHE A 338 5.10 21.26 4.02
CA PHE A 338 5.21 21.11 5.48
C PHE A 338 5.14 22.45 6.20
N SER A 339 5.77 23.49 5.66
CA SER A 339 5.71 24.85 6.20
C SER A 339 4.27 25.39 6.11
N THR A 340 3.55 25.17 5.03
CA THR A 340 2.16 25.58 4.87
C THR A 340 1.25 24.88 5.89
N PHE A 341 1.45 23.58 6.13
CA PHE A 341 0.71 22.83 7.16
C PHE A 341 0.99 23.40 8.56
N LYS A 342 2.25 23.66 8.89
CA LYS A 342 2.62 24.23 10.18
C LYS A 342 2.07 25.64 10.39
N LEU A 343 2.03 26.45 9.33
CA LEU A 343 1.53 27.84 9.38
C LEU A 343 -0.01 27.92 9.36
N SER A 344 -0.70 26.90 8.87
CA SER A 344 -2.16 26.91 8.78
C SER A 344 -2.87 26.61 10.11
N ASN A 345 -2.14 26.30 11.20
CA ASN A 345 -2.70 25.88 12.50
C ASN A 345 -3.82 24.83 12.34
N VAL A 346 -3.68 23.93 11.38
CA VAL A 346 -4.60 22.80 11.24
C VAL A 346 -4.27 21.87 12.39
N GLU A 347 -5.02 22.01 13.49
CA GLU A 347 -5.11 20.95 14.48
C GLU A 347 -5.73 19.76 13.75
N VAL A 348 -4.92 18.79 13.39
CA VAL A 348 -5.45 17.48 13.02
C VAL A 348 -6.04 16.94 14.31
N PRO A 349 -7.37 16.77 14.42
CA PRO A 349 -7.95 16.15 15.59
C PRO A 349 -7.54 14.68 15.56
N VAL A 350 -6.36 14.42 16.08
CA VAL A 350 -5.93 13.05 16.38
C VAL A 350 -6.64 12.72 17.68
N ASN A 351 -7.82 12.12 17.57
CA ASN A 351 -8.43 11.45 18.69
C ASN A 351 -7.61 10.20 19.02
N SER A 352 -6.37 10.42 19.52
CA SER A 352 -5.72 9.34 20.24
C SER A 352 -6.60 9.04 21.45
N PRO A 353 -6.93 7.76 21.71
CA PRO A 353 -7.66 7.41 22.92
C PRO A 353 -6.97 8.06 24.12
N SER A 354 -7.72 8.80 24.93
CA SER A 354 -7.17 9.45 26.13
C SER A 354 -6.65 8.44 27.16
N ILE A 355 -6.92 7.16 26.91
CA ILE A 355 -6.59 6.01 27.73
C ILE A 355 -5.97 4.95 26.82
N ASP A 356 -4.74 4.55 27.11
CA ASP A 356 -4.11 3.40 26.44
C ASP A 356 -4.75 2.07 26.87
N LYS A 357 -4.45 1.00 26.14
CA LYS A 357 -5.05 -0.33 26.40
C LYS A 357 -4.74 -0.87 27.79
N GLU A 358 -3.52 -0.66 28.27
CA GLU A 358 -3.07 -1.10 29.59
C GLU A 358 -3.87 -0.40 30.70
N LYS A 359 -4.09 0.88 30.55
CA LYS A 359 -4.89 1.66 31.50
C LYS A 359 -6.38 1.31 31.42
N ALA A 360 -6.91 1.07 30.22
CA ALA A 360 -8.29 0.59 30.04
C ALA A 360 -8.51 -0.77 30.74
N ILE A 361 -7.59 -1.71 30.55
CA ILE A 361 -7.62 -3.02 31.21
C ILE A 361 -7.48 -2.86 32.73
N SER A 362 -6.59 -1.98 33.20
CA SER A 362 -6.43 -1.70 34.63
C SER A 362 -7.70 -1.14 35.26
N ILE A 363 -8.37 -0.20 34.60
CA ILE A 363 -9.65 0.36 35.07
C ILE A 363 -10.73 -0.72 35.13
N ALA A 364 -10.81 -1.57 34.11
CA ALA A 364 -11.77 -2.67 34.06
C ALA A 364 -11.52 -3.67 35.19
N ASN A 365 -10.28 -4.06 35.42
CA ASN A 365 -9.90 -4.97 36.52
C ASN A 365 -10.19 -4.36 37.89
N GLN A 366 -9.93 -3.08 38.07
CA GLN A 366 -10.27 -2.38 39.30
C GLN A 366 -11.79 -2.34 39.52
N PHE A 367 -12.57 -2.06 38.49
CA PHE A 367 -14.04 -2.09 38.57
C PHE A 367 -14.55 -3.48 38.98
N LEU A 368 -14.00 -4.56 38.41
CA LEU A 368 -14.35 -5.93 38.80
C LEU A 368 -14.03 -6.18 40.29
N SER A 369 -12.85 -5.74 40.74
CA SER A 369 -12.42 -5.88 42.12
C SER A 369 -13.32 -5.11 43.10
N ASP A 370 -13.63 -3.84 42.77
CA ASP A 370 -14.47 -2.96 43.61
C ASP A 370 -15.90 -3.48 43.74
N ASN A 371 -16.37 -4.23 42.77
CA ASN A 371 -17.70 -4.83 42.76
C ASN A 371 -17.70 -6.31 43.17
N ASN A 372 -16.57 -6.84 43.68
CA ASN A 372 -16.42 -8.25 44.09
C ASN A 372 -16.76 -9.26 42.98
N ILE A 373 -16.54 -8.88 41.71
CA ILE A 373 -16.72 -9.78 40.56
C ILE A 373 -15.43 -10.54 40.32
N THR A 374 -15.48 -11.84 40.52
CA THR A 374 -14.34 -12.75 40.26
C THR A 374 -14.56 -13.40 38.89
N LEU A 375 -13.63 -13.22 37.98
CA LEU A 375 -13.65 -13.92 36.70
C LEU A 375 -13.14 -15.36 36.89
N PRO A 376 -13.75 -16.36 36.24
CA PRO A 376 -13.22 -17.73 36.23
C PRO A 376 -11.81 -17.80 35.64
N ASP A 377 -11.05 -18.84 35.99
CA ASP A 377 -9.72 -19.09 35.43
C ASP A 377 -9.76 -19.18 33.89
N GLY A 378 -8.79 -18.54 33.25
CA GLY A 378 -8.63 -18.55 31.80
C GLY A 378 -9.34 -17.38 31.07
N TYR A 379 -9.93 -16.43 31.79
CA TYR A 379 -10.35 -15.16 31.21
C TYR A 379 -9.18 -14.20 31.05
N ASN A 380 -9.11 -13.52 29.90
CA ASN A 380 -8.14 -12.46 29.63
C ASN A 380 -8.89 -11.18 29.32
N ALA A 381 -8.36 -10.04 29.76
CA ALA A 381 -8.89 -8.74 29.41
C ALA A 381 -8.27 -8.22 28.10
N TYR A 382 -9.10 -7.75 27.19
CA TYR A 382 -8.68 -7.07 25.95
C TYR A 382 -9.37 -5.71 25.89
N ALA A 383 -8.65 -4.72 25.38
CA ALA A 383 -9.22 -3.39 25.11
C ALA A 383 -9.33 -3.18 23.60
N PHE A 384 -10.46 -2.65 23.18
CA PHE A 384 -10.83 -2.40 21.81
C PHE A 384 -11.52 -1.03 21.71
N ASP A 385 -11.25 -0.25 20.66
CA ASP A 385 -11.97 0.98 20.37
C ASP A 385 -13.08 0.68 19.36
N ASP A 386 -14.34 0.85 19.79
CA ASP A 386 -15.51 0.75 18.93
C ASP A 386 -15.92 2.13 18.44
N SER A 387 -15.39 2.52 17.29
CA SER A 387 -15.72 3.80 16.65
C SER A 387 -16.96 3.73 15.74
N SER A 388 -17.62 2.58 15.65
CA SER A 388 -18.77 2.39 14.75
C SER A 388 -19.92 3.37 15.03
N CYS A 389 -20.13 3.73 16.29
CA CYS A 389 -21.13 4.72 16.68
C CYS A 389 -20.73 6.17 16.37
N LEU A 390 -19.43 6.49 16.35
CA LEU A 390 -18.95 7.86 16.14
C LEU A 390 -19.18 8.35 14.72
N LEU A 391 -19.28 7.45 13.75
CA LEU A 391 -19.56 7.79 12.35
C LEU A 391 -20.92 8.50 12.18
N TYR A 392 -21.90 8.15 13.01
CA TYR A 392 -23.26 8.70 12.96
C TYR A 392 -23.49 9.85 13.94
N THR A 393 -22.60 10.04 14.90
CA THR A 393 -22.77 11.04 15.98
C THR A 393 -21.79 12.20 15.88
N SER A 394 -20.70 12.08 15.11
CA SER A 394 -19.79 13.21 14.88
C SER A 394 -20.46 14.24 13.97
N PRO A 395 -20.61 15.51 14.40
CA PRO A 395 -21.17 16.55 13.55
C PRO A 395 -20.27 16.75 12.32
N SER A 396 -20.88 16.75 11.15
CA SER A 396 -20.14 17.13 9.94
C SER A 396 -19.79 18.62 10.01
N PRO A 397 -18.75 19.11 9.33
CA PRO A 397 -18.45 20.53 9.23
C PRO A 397 -19.63 21.37 8.69
N ARG A 398 -20.61 20.74 8.03
CA ARG A 398 -21.84 21.39 7.59
C ARG A 398 -22.81 21.67 8.74
N ASP A 399 -22.84 20.76 9.73
CA ASP A 399 -23.76 20.91 10.89
C ASP A 399 -23.31 22.00 11.85
N VAL A 400 -22.02 22.30 11.88
CA VAL A 400 -21.43 23.36 12.68
C VAL A 400 -21.58 24.75 12.04
N ARG A 401 -21.80 24.84 10.72
CA ARG A 401 -21.99 26.12 9.99
C ARG A 401 -23.42 26.64 10.01
N SER A 402 -24.38 25.84 10.46
CA SER A 402 -25.82 26.22 10.59
C SER A 402 -26.24 26.65 11.98
N SER A 403 -25.32 26.67 12.95
CA SER A 403 -25.50 27.21 14.30
C SER A 403 -24.66 28.48 14.46
#